data_aee6ebac501ab08d38a233c1d79a7e5e
#
_entry.id   aee6ebac501ab08d38a233c1d79a7e5e
#
_cell.length_a   1.000
_cell.length_b   1.000
_cell.length_c   1.000
_cell.angle_alpha   90.00
_cell.angle_beta   90.00
_cell.angle_gamma   90.00
#
_symmetry.space_group_name_H-M   'P 1'
#
loop_
_entity.id
_entity.type
_entity.pdbx_description
1 polymer ?
#
loop_
_entity_poly.entity_id
_entity_poly.type
_entity_poly.pdbx_seq_one_letter_code
_entity_poly.pdbx_strand_id
1 'polypeptide(L)'
;MNSVPRKIWLLSLLLVAFLATSAAAQSSPLIMKHADSLAVARKRGTLLLQGRVHFIHDSIQFRTQRAFWHKTAESVQCSGGFLFTHPSGYIKAQNGLYQKKSAIATATGDVFAGDSAESYLFTGDYLEYDREKEILTMPQKPKLYQFEKQKNGKIDTVTVSARRIIYNKKDAFAQAFDQVKVTQNEMVVTCDTGYFDRKNNWLSMKGHPTCDLKNYHLTGDSIFLVLDSTGKSLKSALVIRNAHGVQQEEPKRNAPGSVTEAFGDTLYAQFSNDKIERLYVNLNARGFFYETDLKDYRNLMDGDRLDLYFNQGKMDKAVVSGKAQSTYFYVKKDRSVSGKNEATGDTIHILFDAQKNAVKSLKLLGAAAMASGRYIDMEKTERLKREAEAAKAAKKDADPKKESDENKKAGNVKNKTKPKKDL
;
A
#
# COMPACT_ATOMS: atom_id res chain seq x y z
N MET A 1 -39.34 25.50 -69.35
CA MET A 1 -40.59 24.72 -69.38
C MET A 1 -40.22 23.25 -69.48
N ASN A 2 -40.87 22.44 -68.76
CA ASN A 2 -40.94 20.97 -68.68
C ASN A 2 -39.96 20.23 -67.85
N SER A 3 -40.50 19.90 -66.68
CA SER A 3 -40.13 18.95 -65.68
C SER A 3 -40.17 17.51 -66.24
N VAL A 4 -39.19 16.67 -65.80
CA VAL A 4 -39.23 15.21 -65.92
C VAL A 4 -38.99 14.60 -64.58
N PRO A 5 -39.72 13.55 -64.15
CA PRO A 5 -39.95 13.21 -62.77
C PRO A 5 -38.85 12.32 -62.17
N ARG A 6 -38.45 12.71 -60.94
CA ARG A 6 -37.71 11.91 -59.95
C ARG A 6 -38.59 10.81 -59.39
N LYS A 7 -38.56 9.62 -59.91
CA LYS A 7 -39.17 8.45 -59.20
C LYS A 7 -38.82 7.13 -59.91
N ILE A 8 -37.56 6.67 -59.93
CA ILE A 8 -37.24 5.26 -60.24
C ILE A 8 -35.85 4.85 -59.72
N TRP A 9 -35.27 5.53 -58.72
CA TRP A 9 -33.98 5.12 -58.13
C TRP A 9 -34.03 4.72 -56.66
N LEU A 10 -35.20 4.45 -56.10
CA LEU A 10 -35.37 4.10 -54.67
C LEU A 10 -35.77 2.65 -54.41
N LEU A 11 -35.86 1.80 -55.44
CA LEU A 11 -36.24 0.38 -55.28
C LEU A 11 -35.10 -0.63 -55.46
N SER A 12 -33.93 -0.21 -55.90
CA SER A 12 -32.77 -1.12 -56.04
C SER A 12 -31.77 -1.11 -54.86
N LEU A 13 -31.95 -0.22 -53.85
CA LEU A 13 -31.08 -0.12 -52.68
C LEU A 13 -31.60 -0.87 -51.45
N LEU A 14 -32.78 -1.48 -51.53
CA LEU A 14 -33.42 -2.20 -50.38
C LEU A 14 -33.29 -3.72 -50.47
N LEU A 15 -32.64 -4.26 -51.51
CA LEU A 15 -32.46 -5.72 -51.68
C LEU A 15 -31.04 -6.23 -51.44
N VAL A 16 -30.08 -5.36 -51.09
CA VAL A 16 -28.67 -5.75 -50.76
C VAL A 16 -28.41 -5.77 -49.27
N ALA A 17 -29.33 -5.31 -48.44
CA ALA A 17 -29.14 -5.22 -46.98
C ALA A 17 -29.58 -6.49 -46.20
N PHE A 18 -29.95 -7.59 -46.85
CA PHE A 18 -30.49 -8.78 -46.15
C PHE A 18 -29.67 -10.06 -46.35
N LEU A 19 -28.41 -9.95 -46.78
CA LEU A 19 -27.44 -11.06 -46.74
C LEU A 19 -26.23 -10.72 -45.88
N ALA A 20 -26.43 -10.03 -44.78
CA ALA A 20 -25.54 -10.18 -43.64
C ALA A 20 -25.84 -11.55 -43.04
N THR A 21 -25.38 -12.63 -43.69
CA THR A 21 -25.22 -13.89 -43.03
C THR A 21 -24.40 -13.62 -41.78
N SER A 22 -25.02 -13.73 -40.60
CA SER A 22 -24.33 -13.94 -39.38
C SER A 22 -23.38 -15.11 -39.61
N ALA A 23 -22.11 -14.82 -39.88
CA ALA A 23 -21.04 -15.78 -39.74
C ALA A 23 -21.06 -16.10 -38.21
N ALA A 24 -21.88 -17.05 -37.83
CA ALA A 24 -21.76 -17.71 -36.54
C ALA A 24 -20.31 -18.15 -36.52
N ALA A 25 -19.52 -17.51 -35.65
CA ALA A 25 -18.12 -17.86 -35.47
C ALA A 25 -18.11 -19.36 -35.12
N GLN A 26 -17.76 -20.17 -36.13
CA GLN A 26 -17.76 -21.62 -36.03
C GLN A 26 -16.68 -21.94 -35.01
N SER A 27 -17.08 -22.26 -33.77
CA SER A 27 -16.13 -22.56 -32.71
C SER A 27 -15.25 -23.74 -33.17
N SER A 28 -13.95 -23.55 -33.18
CA SER A 28 -13.01 -24.57 -33.62
C SER A 28 -13.18 -25.88 -32.83
N PRO A 29 -12.96 -27.04 -33.43
CA PRO A 29 -13.14 -28.33 -32.76
C PRO A 29 -12.08 -28.54 -31.69
N LEU A 30 -12.47 -29.19 -30.56
CA LEU A 30 -11.54 -29.79 -29.62
C LEU A 30 -11.04 -31.09 -30.20
N ILE A 31 -9.73 -31.18 -30.49
CA ILE A 31 -9.12 -32.28 -31.19
C ILE A 31 -8.22 -33.08 -30.22
N MET A 32 -8.48 -34.39 -30.07
CA MET A 32 -7.54 -35.31 -29.43
C MET A 32 -6.46 -35.66 -30.45
N LYS A 33 -5.20 -35.35 -30.16
CA LYS A 33 -4.04 -35.69 -31.00
C LYS A 33 -3.44 -37.01 -30.67
N HIS A 34 -3.43 -37.41 -29.38
CA HIS A 34 -2.79 -38.63 -28.93
C HIS A 34 -3.41 -39.17 -27.63
N ALA A 35 -3.46 -40.46 -27.47
CA ALA A 35 -3.59 -41.21 -26.24
C ALA A 35 -3.05 -42.63 -26.50
N ASP A 36 -2.40 -43.24 -25.52
CA ASP A 36 -1.87 -44.62 -25.68
C ASP A 36 -3.00 -45.66 -25.68
N SER A 37 -4.09 -45.40 -24.92
CA SER A 37 -5.28 -46.27 -24.92
C SER A 37 -6.57 -45.43 -24.81
N LEU A 38 -7.66 -45.99 -25.36
CA LEU A 38 -8.99 -45.40 -25.34
C LEU A 38 -10.02 -46.47 -24.97
N ALA A 39 -10.88 -46.15 -24.01
CA ALA A 39 -12.01 -47.02 -23.64
C ALA A 39 -13.29 -46.17 -23.59
N VAL A 40 -14.42 -46.76 -23.96
CA VAL A 40 -15.74 -46.12 -23.81
C VAL A 40 -16.19 -46.30 -22.35
N ALA A 41 -16.39 -45.20 -21.65
CA ALA A 41 -16.91 -45.24 -20.28
C ALA A 41 -18.38 -45.69 -20.27
N ARG A 42 -18.84 -46.22 -19.13
CA ARG A 42 -20.23 -46.75 -18.98
C ARG A 42 -21.31 -45.68 -19.28
N LYS A 43 -21.02 -44.36 -19.11
CA LYS A 43 -21.89 -43.28 -19.49
C LYS A 43 -21.75 -42.96 -20.98
N ARG A 44 -22.86 -42.93 -21.75
CA ARG A 44 -22.86 -42.57 -23.17
C ARG A 44 -22.16 -41.22 -23.40
N GLY A 45 -21.31 -41.14 -24.41
CA GLY A 45 -20.60 -39.92 -24.80
C GLY A 45 -19.36 -39.59 -23.95
N THR A 46 -18.93 -40.47 -23.04
CA THR A 46 -17.71 -40.30 -22.27
C THR A 46 -16.63 -41.28 -22.71
N LEU A 47 -15.46 -40.79 -23.01
CA LEU A 47 -14.26 -41.60 -23.32
C LEU A 47 -13.27 -41.49 -22.16
N LEU A 48 -12.72 -42.64 -21.77
CA LEU A 48 -11.54 -42.71 -20.90
C LEU A 48 -10.30 -42.83 -21.79
N LEU A 49 -9.36 -41.91 -21.62
CA LEU A 49 -8.08 -41.83 -22.30
C LEU A 49 -6.96 -42.03 -21.30
N GLN A 50 -5.95 -42.83 -21.62
CA GLN A 50 -4.82 -43.10 -20.74
C GLN A 50 -3.50 -43.07 -21.51
N GLY A 51 -2.45 -42.57 -20.85
CA GLY A 51 -1.09 -42.53 -21.34
C GLY A 51 -0.86 -41.42 -22.37
N ARG A 52 0.02 -40.48 -22.07
CA ARG A 52 0.45 -39.37 -22.95
C ARG A 52 -0.68 -38.65 -23.66
N VAL A 53 -1.82 -38.44 -22.98
CA VAL A 53 -3.01 -37.82 -23.57
C VAL A 53 -2.70 -36.39 -23.98
N HIS A 54 -3.04 -36.01 -25.23
CA HIS A 54 -2.77 -34.71 -25.81
C HIS A 54 -3.99 -34.19 -26.58
N PHE A 55 -4.43 -33.01 -26.19
CA PHE A 55 -5.52 -32.26 -26.85
C PHE A 55 -5.03 -30.91 -27.37
N ILE A 56 -5.68 -30.45 -28.46
CA ILE A 56 -5.49 -29.12 -29.06
C ILE A 56 -6.87 -28.49 -29.28
N HIS A 57 -6.98 -27.19 -28.99
CA HIS A 57 -8.12 -26.35 -29.30
C HIS A 57 -7.64 -24.93 -29.61
N ASP A 58 -7.76 -24.50 -30.86
CA ASP A 58 -7.19 -23.25 -31.37
C ASP A 58 -5.67 -23.16 -31.10
N SER A 59 -5.26 -22.09 -30.41
CA SER A 59 -3.88 -21.83 -30.00
C SER A 59 -3.45 -22.52 -28.72
N ILE A 60 -4.39 -23.21 -28.01
CA ILE A 60 -4.06 -23.91 -26.77
C ILE A 60 -3.83 -25.40 -27.00
N GLN A 61 -3.02 -25.98 -26.17
CA GLN A 61 -2.87 -27.42 -26.06
C GLN A 61 -2.76 -27.82 -24.59
N PHE A 62 -3.21 -29.03 -24.26
CA PHE A 62 -3.01 -29.57 -22.94
C PHE A 62 -2.68 -31.06 -22.98
N ARG A 63 -1.87 -31.49 -21.99
CA ARG A 63 -1.35 -32.82 -21.84
C ARG A 63 -1.62 -33.31 -20.43
N THR A 64 -1.89 -34.65 -20.33
CA THR A 64 -2.14 -35.31 -19.05
C THR A 64 -1.86 -36.82 -19.17
N GLN A 65 -1.78 -37.53 -18.05
CA GLN A 65 -1.64 -38.98 -18.07
C GLN A 65 -2.99 -39.71 -18.22
N ARG A 66 -4.08 -39.12 -17.70
CA ARG A 66 -5.43 -39.66 -17.79
C ARG A 66 -6.43 -38.56 -18.06
N ALA A 67 -7.41 -38.82 -18.93
CA ALA A 67 -8.50 -37.92 -19.19
C ALA A 67 -9.85 -38.62 -19.32
N PHE A 68 -10.90 -37.99 -18.78
CA PHE A 68 -12.28 -38.27 -19.13
C PHE A 68 -12.77 -37.22 -20.11
N TRP A 69 -13.01 -37.60 -21.36
CA TRP A 69 -13.54 -36.71 -22.39
C TRP A 69 -15.04 -36.89 -22.52
N HIS A 70 -15.78 -35.87 -22.11
CA HIS A 70 -17.24 -35.76 -22.21
C HIS A 70 -17.59 -35.05 -23.52
N LYS A 71 -17.82 -35.81 -24.61
CA LYS A 71 -18.02 -35.23 -25.94
C LYS A 71 -19.25 -34.32 -26.02
N THR A 72 -20.38 -34.72 -25.41
CA THR A 72 -21.63 -33.92 -25.40
C THR A 72 -21.47 -32.63 -24.62
N ALA A 73 -20.78 -32.66 -23.48
CA ALA A 73 -20.50 -31.49 -22.67
C ALA A 73 -19.33 -30.66 -23.21
N GLU A 74 -18.62 -31.18 -24.22
CA GLU A 74 -17.38 -30.60 -24.76
C GLU A 74 -16.36 -30.25 -23.64
N SER A 75 -16.18 -31.14 -22.68
CA SER A 75 -15.25 -30.94 -21.56
C SER A 75 -14.30 -32.13 -21.38
N VAL A 76 -13.09 -31.83 -20.89
CA VAL A 76 -12.06 -32.83 -20.61
C VAL A 76 -11.58 -32.66 -19.18
N GLN A 77 -11.80 -33.70 -18.36
CA GLN A 77 -11.26 -33.78 -17.01
C GLN A 77 -9.94 -34.53 -17.04
N CYS A 78 -8.85 -33.93 -16.57
CA CYS A 78 -7.48 -34.42 -16.60
C CYS A 78 -6.99 -34.80 -15.20
N SER A 79 -6.17 -35.83 -15.10
CA SER A 79 -5.54 -36.30 -13.85
C SER A 79 -4.20 -36.98 -14.09
N GLY A 80 -3.35 -36.99 -13.04
CA GLY A 80 -1.98 -37.53 -13.15
C GLY A 80 -1.01 -36.60 -13.86
N GLY A 81 -1.15 -35.29 -13.57
CA GLY A 81 -0.43 -34.18 -14.21
C GLY A 81 -1.28 -33.48 -15.28
N PHE A 82 -1.36 -32.19 -15.20
CA PHE A 82 -2.05 -31.31 -16.15
C PHE A 82 -1.10 -30.21 -16.58
N LEU A 83 -0.77 -30.16 -17.86
CA LEU A 83 0.01 -29.10 -18.49
C LEU A 83 -0.83 -28.46 -19.58
N PHE A 84 -1.30 -27.24 -19.34
CA PHE A 84 -2.03 -26.41 -20.28
C PHE A 84 -1.09 -25.33 -20.80
N THR A 85 -0.96 -25.19 -22.10
CA THR A 85 -0.07 -24.22 -22.74
C THR A 85 -0.81 -23.36 -23.75
N HIS A 86 -0.45 -22.09 -23.76
CA HIS A 86 -0.88 -21.06 -24.69
C HIS A 86 0.36 -20.33 -25.21
N PRO A 87 0.38 -19.71 -26.39
CA PRO A 87 1.56 -18.96 -26.89
C PRO A 87 2.14 -17.96 -25.90
N SER A 88 1.32 -17.43 -25.01
CA SER A 88 1.70 -16.41 -24.04
C SER A 88 1.95 -16.93 -22.60
N GLY A 89 1.89 -18.25 -22.36
CA GLY A 89 2.13 -18.80 -21.03
C GLY A 89 1.66 -20.24 -20.82
N TYR A 90 1.73 -20.71 -19.58
CA TYR A 90 1.38 -22.08 -19.22
C TYR A 90 0.70 -22.16 -17.85
N ILE A 91 -0.06 -23.25 -17.65
CA ILE A 91 -0.59 -23.70 -16.35
C ILE A 91 -0.15 -25.15 -16.15
N LYS A 92 0.45 -25.46 -15.00
CA LYS A 92 0.85 -26.78 -14.58
C LYS A 92 0.21 -27.11 -13.24
N ALA A 93 -0.37 -28.32 -13.11
CA ALA A 93 -1.04 -28.76 -11.89
C ALA A 93 -1.09 -30.29 -11.80
N GLN A 94 -1.62 -30.85 -10.71
CA GLN A 94 -1.88 -32.29 -10.58
C GLN A 94 -3.10 -32.71 -11.42
N ASN A 95 -4.18 -31.87 -11.39
CA ASN A 95 -5.42 -32.12 -12.10
C ASN A 95 -5.89 -30.86 -12.84
N GLY A 96 -6.72 -31.07 -13.86
CA GLY A 96 -7.32 -29.98 -14.62
C GLY A 96 -8.67 -30.34 -15.21
N LEU A 97 -9.46 -29.33 -15.50
CA LEU A 97 -10.70 -29.44 -16.27
C LEU A 97 -10.70 -28.33 -17.33
N TYR A 98 -10.88 -28.73 -18.58
CA TYR A 98 -11.10 -27.78 -19.66
C TYR A 98 -12.54 -27.88 -20.16
N GLN A 99 -13.26 -26.76 -20.19
CA GLN A 99 -14.62 -26.63 -20.67
C GLN A 99 -14.61 -25.77 -21.94
N LYS A 100 -14.77 -26.41 -23.09
CA LYS A 100 -14.69 -25.71 -24.38
C LYS A 100 -15.75 -24.62 -24.54
N LYS A 101 -17.02 -24.92 -24.17
CA LYS A 101 -18.16 -24.00 -24.33
C LYS A 101 -17.98 -22.67 -23.60
N SER A 102 -17.43 -22.69 -22.41
CA SER A 102 -17.16 -21.50 -21.59
C SER A 102 -15.75 -20.96 -21.79
N ALA A 103 -14.91 -21.66 -22.53
CA ALA A 103 -13.48 -21.36 -22.70
C ALA A 103 -12.71 -21.27 -21.36
N ILE A 104 -13.18 -22.01 -20.33
CA ILE A 104 -12.59 -21.99 -18.97
C ILE A 104 -11.70 -23.23 -18.78
N ALA A 105 -10.49 -22.97 -18.28
CA ALA A 105 -9.59 -24.00 -17.75
C ALA A 105 -9.47 -23.84 -16.23
N THR A 106 -9.74 -24.92 -15.48
CA THR A 106 -9.44 -24.98 -14.04
C THR A 106 -8.29 -25.94 -13.77
N ALA A 107 -7.47 -25.61 -12.79
CA ALA A 107 -6.34 -26.41 -12.36
C ALA A 107 -6.34 -26.56 -10.83
N THR A 108 -6.02 -27.77 -10.33
CA THR A 108 -6.03 -28.07 -8.90
C THR A 108 -4.83 -28.93 -8.50
N GLY A 109 -4.30 -28.66 -7.31
CA GLY A 109 -3.18 -29.36 -6.70
C GLY A 109 -1.83 -28.90 -7.28
N ASP A 110 -0.99 -28.29 -6.45
CA ASP A 110 0.33 -27.77 -6.81
C ASP A 110 0.31 -26.96 -8.11
N VAL A 111 -0.51 -25.91 -8.13
CA VAL A 111 -0.71 -25.09 -9.33
C VAL A 111 0.44 -24.12 -9.51
N PHE A 112 0.99 -24.10 -10.72
CA PHE A 112 1.96 -23.12 -11.21
C PHE A 112 1.43 -22.53 -12.53
N ALA A 113 1.37 -21.20 -12.64
CA ALA A 113 1.02 -20.54 -13.88
C ALA A 113 1.99 -19.40 -14.15
N GLY A 114 2.55 -19.34 -15.35
CA GLY A 114 3.54 -18.36 -15.74
C GLY A 114 3.38 -17.89 -17.17
N ASP A 115 4.03 -16.78 -17.50
CA ASP A 115 4.13 -16.32 -18.88
C ASP A 115 5.31 -16.97 -19.61
N SER A 116 5.27 -16.92 -20.95
CA SER A 116 6.35 -17.44 -21.80
C SER A 116 7.66 -16.66 -21.68
N ALA A 117 7.61 -15.43 -21.17
CA ALA A 117 8.79 -14.58 -20.92
C ALA A 117 9.40 -14.80 -19.52
N GLU A 118 8.81 -15.72 -18.70
CA GLU A 118 9.23 -15.98 -17.32
C GLU A 118 9.29 -14.71 -16.45
N SER A 119 8.45 -13.72 -16.76
CA SER A 119 8.43 -12.45 -16.03
C SER A 119 7.54 -12.49 -14.79
N TYR A 120 6.63 -13.45 -14.71
CA TYR A 120 5.83 -13.72 -13.51
C TYR A 120 5.49 -15.19 -13.33
N LEU A 121 5.24 -15.57 -12.09
CA LEU A 121 4.83 -16.92 -11.69
C LEU A 121 3.74 -16.81 -10.61
N PHE A 122 2.60 -17.45 -10.85
CA PHE A 122 1.56 -17.67 -9.85
C PHE A 122 1.69 -19.07 -9.27
N THR A 123 1.50 -19.22 -7.95
CA THR A 123 1.47 -20.50 -7.26
C THR A 123 0.28 -20.58 -6.32
N GLY A 124 -0.28 -21.76 -6.12
CA GLY A 124 -1.40 -22.02 -5.21
C GLY A 124 -2.02 -23.39 -5.43
N ASP A 125 -3.15 -23.66 -4.79
CA ASP A 125 -3.82 -24.97 -4.85
C ASP A 125 -4.94 -25.04 -5.87
N TYR A 126 -5.45 -23.87 -6.30
CA TYR A 126 -6.53 -23.77 -7.27
C TYR A 126 -6.31 -22.57 -8.18
N LEU A 127 -6.64 -22.72 -9.48
CA LEU A 127 -6.63 -21.68 -10.48
C LEU A 127 -7.78 -21.88 -11.46
N GLU A 128 -8.45 -20.79 -11.81
CA GLU A 128 -9.38 -20.68 -12.93
C GLU A 128 -8.85 -19.68 -13.93
N TYR A 129 -8.82 -20.06 -15.21
CA TYR A 129 -8.41 -19.21 -16.32
C TYR A 129 -9.55 -19.11 -17.35
N ASP A 130 -10.14 -17.92 -17.45
CA ASP A 130 -11.07 -17.54 -18.50
C ASP A 130 -10.25 -17.09 -19.73
N ARG A 131 -10.22 -17.94 -20.75
CA ARG A 131 -9.41 -17.70 -21.97
C ARG A 131 -9.91 -16.53 -22.79
N GLU A 132 -11.24 -16.32 -22.87
CA GLU A 132 -11.84 -15.25 -23.69
C GLU A 132 -11.59 -13.88 -23.07
N LYS A 133 -11.67 -13.77 -21.76
CA LYS A 133 -11.41 -12.53 -21.04
C LYS A 133 -9.93 -12.34 -20.67
N GLU A 134 -9.12 -13.38 -20.83
CA GLU A 134 -7.73 -13.43 -20.37
C GLU A 134 -7.59 -13.13 -18.85
N ILE A 135 -8.56 -13.62 -18.05
CA ILE A 135 -8.59 -13.44 -16.61
C ILE A 135 -8.18 -14.72 -15.91
N LEU A 136 -7.23 -14.60 -15.01
CA LEU A 136 -6.76 -15.64 -14.10
C LEU A 136 -7.26 -15.32 -12.70
N THR A 137 -7.91 -16.28 -12.04
CA THR A 137 -8.45 -16.15 -10.68
C THR A 137 -7.90 -17.27 -9.81
N MET A 138 -7.33 -16.90 -8.68
CA MET A 138 -6.83 -17.82 -7.66
C MET A 138 -7.42 -17.47 -6.28
N PRO A 139 -8.41 -18.25 -5.79
CA PRO A 139 -9.17 -17.92 -4.57
C PRO A 139 -8.58 -18.52 -3.28
N GLN A 140 -7.52 -19.30 -3.34
CA GLN A 140 -7.03 -20.08 -2.19
C GLN A 140 -5.56 -19.79 -1.91
N LYS A 141 -5.31 -18.70 -1.14
CA LYS A 141 -3.98 -18.30 -0.66
C LYS A 141 -2.89 -18.31 -1.73
N PRO A 142 -3.12 -17.69 -2.89
CA PRO A 142 -2.15 -17.63 -3.96
C PRO A 142 -0.93 -16.79 -3.57
N LYS A 143 0.17 -17.06 -4.29
CA LYS A 143 1.32 -16.17 -4.36
C LYS A 143 1.61 -15.82 -5.81
N LEU A 144 1.88 -14.56 -6.05
CA LEU A 144 2.39 -14.04 -7.31
C LEU A 144 3.84 -13.61 -7.10
N TYR A 145 4.72 -14.10 -7.94
CA TYR A 145 6.11 -13.67 -8.05
C TYR A 145 6.28 -12.92 -9.37
N GLN A 146 6.79 -11.70 -9.31
CA GLN A 146 7.20 -10.94 -10.48
C GLN A 146 8.71 -10.82 -10.47
N PHE A 147 9.35 -11.20 -11.57
CA PHE A 147 10.79 -11.22 -11.71
C PHE A 147 11.24 -10.04 -12.58
N GLU A 148 12.16 -9.22 -12.05
CA GLU A 148 12.74 -8.10 -12.75
C GLU A 148 14.25 -8.28 -12.91
N LYS A 149 14.69 -8.43 -14.15
CA LYS A 149 16.12 -8.54 -14.46
C LYS A 149 16.77 -7.16 -14.43
N GLN A 150 17.71 -6.98 -13.52
CA GLN A 150 18.50 -5.75 -13.41
C GLN A 150 19.62 -5.73 -14.47
N LYS A 151 20.17 -4.53 -14.75
CA LYS A 151 21.28 -4.35 -15.70
C LYS A 151 22.53 -5.16 -15.35
N ASN A 152 22.77 -5.43 -14.07
CA ASN A 152 23.89 -6.25 -13.57
C ASN A 152 23.61 -7.76 -13.61
N GLY A 153 22.49 -8.20 -14.20
CA GLY A 153 22.09 -9.61 -14.26
C GLY A 153 21.41 -10.16 -13.01
N LYS A 154 21.35 -9.41 -11.90
CA LYS A 154 20.63 -9.79 -10.69
C LYS A 154 19.11 -9.78 -10.97
N ILE A 155 18.40 -10.77 -10.44
CA ILE A 155 16.94 -10.82 -10.50
C ILE A 155 16.39 -10.21 -9.20
N ASP A 156 15.59 -9.19 -9.34
CA ASP A 156 14.78 -8.63 -8.27
C ASP A 156 13.39 -9.27 -8.31
N THR A 157 12.83 -9.60 -7.15
CA THR A 157 11.56 -10.34 -7.07
C THR A 157 10.57 -9.56 -6.20
N VAL A 158 9.45 -9.19 -6.81
CA VAL A 158 8.26 -8.73 -6.08
C VAL A 158 7.40 -9.95 -5.76
N THR A 159 7.06 -10.13 -4.50
CA THR A 159 6.15 -11.20 -4.07
C THR A 159 4.86 -10.58 -3.55
N VAL A 160 3.72 -11.03 -4.10
CA VAL A 160 2.39 -10.68 -3.62
C VAL A 160 1.71 -11.93 -3.08
N SER A 161 1.22 -11.87 -1.85
CA SER A 161 0.38 -12.91 -1.25
C SER A 161 -0.95 -12.32 -0.77
N ALA A 162 -2.04 -13.09 -0.89
CA ALA A 162 -3.38 -12.70 -0.47
C ALA A 162 -4.25 -13.93 -0.26
N ARG A 163 -5.49 -13.77 0.20
CA ARG A 163 -6.47 -14.88 0.18
C ARG A 163 -6.98 -15.15 -1.23
N ARG A 164 -7.07 -14.12 -2.07
CA ARG A 164 -7.49 -14.23 -3.46
C ARG A 164 -6.73 -13.22 -4.33
N ILE A 165 -6.31 -13.69 -5.51
CA ILE A 165 -5.73 -12.83 -6.55
C ILE A 165 -6.53 -13.01 -7.84
N ILE A 166 -6.83 -11.90 -8.51
CA ILE A 166 -7.39 -11.85 -9.86
C ILE A 166 -6.39 -11.08 -10.72
N TYR A 167 -6.03 -11.64 -11.86
CA TYR A 167 -5.11 -11.00 -12.81
C TYR A 167 -5.75 -10.94 -14.19
N ASN A 168 -5.97 -9.73 -14.69
CA ASN A 168 -6.35 -9.47 -16.06
C ASN A 168 -5.09 -9.26 -16.89
N LYS A 169 -4.78 -10.22 -17.75
CA LYS A 169 -3.56 -10.21 -18.54
C LYS A 169 -3.60 -9.14 -19.64
N LYS A 170 -4.77 -8.95 -20.28
CA LYS A 170 -4.97 -7.97 -21.36
C LYS A 170 -4.69 -6.54 -20.90
N ASP A 171 -5.11 -6.22 -19.67
CA ASP A 171 -4.95 -4.90 -19.09
C ASP A 171 -3.68 -4.79 -18.22
N ALA A 172 -2.95 -5.89 -18.02
CA ALA A 172 -1.82 -6.00 -17.09
C ALA A 172 -2.18 -5.49 -15.68
N PHE A 173 -3.39 -5.84 -15.22
CA PHE A 173 -3.99 -5.35 -13.97
C PHE A 173 -4.22 -6.49 -12.99
N ALA A 174 -3.63 -6.35 -11.80
CA ALA A 174 -3.80 -7.31 -10.71
C ALA A 174 -4.64 -6.72 -9.57
N GLN A 175 -5.48 -7.57 -8.97
CA GLN A 175 -6.27 -7.29 -7.78
C GLN A 175 -5.98 -8.36 -6.75
N ALA A 176 -5.66 -7.97 -5.54
CA ALA A 176 -5.42 -8.85 -4.41
C ALA A 176 -6.40 -8.51 -3.28
N PHE A 177 -6.99 -9.52 -2.66
CA PHE A 177 -8.04 -9.35 -1.66
C PHE A 177 -7.72 -10.16 -0.42
N ASP A 178 -7.98 -9.57 0.73
CA ASP A 178 -7.85 -10.09 2.07
C ASP A 178 -6.43 -10.51 2.45
N GLN A 179 -5.89 -9.89 3.50
CA GLN A 179 -4.56 -10.16 4.03
C GLN A 179 -3.46 -10.00 2.95
N VAL A 180 -3.58 -8.94 2.16
CA VAL A 180 -2.60 -8.63 1.12
C VAL A 180 -1.26 -8.29 1.77
N LYS A 181 -0.20 -8.93 1.31
CA LYS A 181 1.17 -8.60 1.64
C LYS A 181 2.01 -8.55 0.38
N VAL A 182 2.69 -7.45 0.17
CA VAL A 182 3.65 -7.24 -0.92
C VAL A 182 5.03 -7.08 -0.32
N THR A 183 6.01 -7.78 -0.87
CA THR A 183 7.41 -7.64 -0.44
C THR A 183 8.33 -7.48 -1.66
N GLN A 184 9.26 -6.55 -1.59
CA GLN A 184 10.32 -6.38 -2.57
C GLN A 184 11.54 -5.76 -1.88
N ASN A 185 12.66 -6.47 -1.82
CA ASN A 185 13.84 -6.04 -1.08
C ASN A 185 13.50 -5.61 0.36
N GLU A 186 13.72 -4.32 0.70
CA GLU A 186 13.40 -3.73 2.00
C GLU A 186 11.98 -3.15 2.07
N MET A 187 11.19 -3.25 0.99
CA MET A 187 9.81 -2.80 0.98
C MET A 187 8.87 -3.91 1.49
N VAL A 188 8.02 -3.55 2.44
CA VAL A 188 6.92 -4.38 2.92
C VAL A 188 5.65 -3.56 2.93
N VAL A 189 4.62 -4.06 2.26
CA VAL A 189 3.29 -3.45 2.24
C VAL A 189 2.27 -4.45 2.75
N THR A 190 1.34 -4.01 3.61
CA THR A 190 0.18 -4.79 4.01
C THR A 190 -1.10 -3.98 3.84
N CYS A 191 -2.22 -4.63 3.47
CA CYS A 191 -3.54 -4.00 3.36
C CYS A 191 -4.64 -5.07 3.24
N ASP A 192 -5.90 -4.66 3.28
CA ASP A 192 -7.02 -5.58 3.02
C ASP A 192 -7.22 -5.80 1.52
N THR A 193 -7.06 -4.75 0.71
CA THR A 193 -7.24 -4.82 -0.74
C THR A 193 -6.15 -4.03 -1.45
N GLY A 194 -5.51 -4.68 -2.41
CA GLY A 194 -4.48 -4.09 -3.26
C GLY A 194 -4.85 -4.14 -4.75
N TYR A 195 -4.56 -3.07 -5.46
CA TYR A 195 -4.69 -2.95 -6.91
C TYR A 195 -3.34 -2.56 -7.49
N PHE A 196 -2.93 -3.22 -8.54
CA PHE A 196 -1.70 -2.92 -9.25
C PHE A 196 -1.96 -2.81 -10.75
N ASP A 197 -1.74 -1.64 -11.30
CA ASP A 197 -1.79 -1.35 -12.74
C ASP A 197 -0.36 -1.21 -13.28
N ARG A 198 0.10 -2.27 -13.90
CA ARG A 198 1.45 -2.31 -14.48
C ARG A 198 1.58 -1.42 -15.71
N LYS A 199 0.50 -1.24 -16.46
CA LYS A 199 0.51 -0.40 -17.68
C LYS A 199 0.72 1.07 -17.35
N ASN A 200 0.14 1.53 -16.23
CA ASN A 200 0.20 2.91 -15.78
C ASN A 200 1.15 3.11 -14.59
N ASN A 201 1.82 2.06 -14.13
CA ASN A 201 2.79 2.07 -13.03
C ASN A 201 2.24 2.68 -11.73
N TRP A 202 1.06 2.26 -11.29
CA TRP A 202 0.51 2.68 -10.02
C TRP A 202 0.01 1.51 -9.16
N LEU A 203 0.03 1.73 -7.84
CA LEU A 203 -0.53 0.84 -6.84
C LEU A 203 -1.55 1.61 -5.99
N SER A 204 -2.67 0.97 -5.66
CA SER A 204 -3.66 1.49 -4.71
C SER A 204 -3.92 0.44 -3.64
N MET A 205 -3.86 0.86 -2.40
CA MET A 205 -4.03 0.01 -1.21
C MET A 205 -5.12 0.59 -0.34
N LYS A 206 -6.03 -0.26 0.13
CA LYS A 206 -7.19 0.13 0.93
C LYS A 206 -7.34 -0.82 2.12
N GLY A 207 -7.99 -0.34 3.19
CA GLY A 207 -8.21 -1.09 4.41
C GLY A 207 -6.95 -1.14 5.27
N HIS A 208 -6.72 -0.03 5.99
CA HIS A 208 -5.61 0.16 6.93
C HIS A 208 -4.23 -0.23 6.35
N PRO A 209 -3.88 0.30 5.18
CA PRO A 209 -2.60 -0.02 4.57
C PRO A 209 -1.44 0.47 5.43
N THR A 210 -0.38 -0.35 5.47
CA THR A 210 0.94 0.04 5.94
C THR A 210 1.94 -0.12 4.81
N CYS A 211 2.86 0.81 4.68
CA CYS A 211 3.93 0.74 3.69
C CYS A 211 5.25 1.09 4.38
N ASP A 212 6.09 0.08 4.54
CA ASP A 212 7.48 0.21 5.01
C ASP A 212 8.40 0.20 3.78
N LEU A 213 9.15 1.25 3.57
CA LEU A 213 10.09 1.39 2.48
C LEU A 213 11.40 1.99 3.00
N LYS A 214 12.44 1.17 3.17
CA LYS A 214 13.72 1.59 3.76
C LYS A 214 13.49 2.31 5.10
N ASN A 215 13.73 3.62 5.09
CA ASN A 215 13.59 4.51 6.23
C ASN A 215 12.26 5.28 6.27
N TYR A 216 11.30 4.92 5.40
CA TYR A 216 9.96 5.53 5.38
C TYR A 216 8.91 4.55 5.86
N HIS A 217 7.98 5.03 6.66
CA HIS A 217 6.78 4.31 7.09
C HIS A 217 5.55 5.17 6.81
N LEU A 218 4.56 4.61 6.10
CA LEU A 218 3.32 5.31 5.74
C LEU A 218 2.12 4.49 6.20
N THR A 219 1.14 5.16 6.80
CA THR A 219 -0.16 4.57 7.17
C THR A 219 -1.30 5.54 6.90
N GLY A 220 -2.50 5.01 6.71
CA GLY A 220 -3.74 5.77 6.49
C GLY A 220 -4.90 4.85 6.16
N ASP A 221 -6.05 5.39 5.73
CA ASP A 221 -7.18 4.58 5.28
C ASP A 221 -6.96 4.05 3.85
N SER A 222 -6.23 4.82 3.05
CA SER A 222 -5.82 4.43 1.70
C SER A 222 -4.45 5.03 1.36
N ILE A 223 -3.63 4.25 0.64
CA ILE A 223 -2.36 4.71 0.08
C ILE A 223 -2.38 4.48 -1.43
N PHE A 224 -1.98 5.49 -2.18
CA PHE A 224 -1.81 5.45 -3.62
C PHE A 224 -0.37 5.80 -3.96
N LEU A 225 0.33 4.89 -4.64
CA LEU A 225 1.72 5.05 -5.05
C LEU A 225 1.80 5.13 -6.57
N VAL A 226 2.59 6.06 -7.08
CA VAL A 226 2.94 6.17 -8.50
C VAL A 226 4.43 5.91 -8.64
N LEU A 227 4.78 4.96 -9.50
CA LEU A 227 6.15 4.66 -9.86
C LEU A 227 6.59 5.50 -11.06
N ASP A 228 7.87 5.55 -11.31
CA ASP A 228 8.43 6.19 -12.50
C ASP A 228 8.06 5.42 -13.79
N SER A 229 8.43 5.95 -14.94
CA SER A 229 8.14 5.33 -16.25
C SER A 229 8.79 3.95 -16.42
N THR A 230 9.79 3.62 -15.61
CA THR A 230 10.45 2.30 -15.60
C THR A 230 9.75 1.32 -14.65
N GLY A 231 8.84 1.78 -13.78
CA GLY A 231 8.18 1.00 -12.75
C GLY A 231 9.08 0.61 -11.58
N LYS A 232 10.25 1.24 -11.41
CA LYS A 232 11.28 0.82 -10.44
C LYS A 232 11.43 1.75 -9.25
N SER A 233 11.25 3.04 -9.45
CA SER A 233 11.43 4.06 -8.42
C SER A 233 10.12 4.73 -8.08
N LEU A 234 9.93 5.06 -6.80
CA LEU A 234 8.76 5.78 -6.35
C LEU A 234 8.83 7.24 -6.85
N LYS A 235 7.80 7.70 -7.55
CA LYS A 235 7.63 9.08 -8.01
C LYS A 235 6.79 9.90 -7.05
N SER A 236 5.70 9.34 -6.57
CA SER A 236 4.85 10.01 -5.57
C SER A 236 4.07 9.01 -4.73
N ALA A 237 3.72 9.45 -3.52
CA ALA A 237 2.82 8.76 -2.60
C ALA A 237 1.72 9.71 -2.14
N LEU A 238 0.47 9.24 -2.17
CA LEU A 238 -0.69 9.93 -1.64
C LEU A 238 -1.33 9.06 -0.57
N VAL A 239 -1.43 9.58 0.64
CA VAL A 239 -2.11 8.94 1.77
C VAL A 239 -3.37 9.73 2.08
N ILE A 240 -4.50 9.08 2.21
CA ILE A 240 -5.81 9.70 2.36
C ILE A 240 -6.46 9.19 3.64
N ARG A 241 -6.92 10.11 4.45
CA ARG A 241 -7.55 9.99 5.79
C ARG A 241 -6.64 9.29 6.79
N ASN A 242 -6.58 9.86 7.99
CA ASN A 242 -5.69 9.37 9.06
C ASN A 242 -4.24 9.22 8.57
N ALA A 243 -3.84 10.16 7.69
CA ALA A 243 -2.55 10.07 7.03
C ALA A 243 -1.42 10.30 8.03
N HIS A 244 -0.50 9.35 8.09
CA HIS A 244 0.71 9.41 8.90
C HIS A 244 1.90 8.95 8.07
N GLY A 245 2.96 9.73 8.10
CA GLY A 245 4.24 9.44 7.45
C GLY A 245 5.39 9.65 8.40
N VAL A 246 6.33 8.72 8.43
CA VAL A 246 7.57 8.79 9.23
C VAL A 246 8.75 8.60 8.29
N GLN A 247 9.76 9.44 8.43
CA GLN A 247 11.10 9.22 7.91
C GLN A 247 12.04 9.08 9.09
N GLN A 248 12.80 7.99 9.16
CA GLN A 248 13.79 7.75 10.19
C GLN A 248 15.18 7.58 9.56
N GLU A 249 16.14 8.38 9.99
CA GLU A 249 17.54 8.21 9.63
C GLU A 249 18.31 7.57 10.80
N GLU A 250 19.02 6.49 10.50
CA GLU A 250 19.84 5.80 11.50
C GLU A 250 21.02 6.66 11.94
N PRO A 251 21.50 6.51 13.19
CA PRO A 251 22.69 7.18 13.68
C PRO A 251 23.93 6.83 12.84
N LYS A 252 24.74 7.81 12.56
CA LYS A 252 26.05 7.66 11.91
C LYS A 252 27.17 7.90 12.93
N ARG A 253 28.41 7.48 12.60
CA ARG A 253 29.57 7.56 13.52
C ARG A 253 29.74 8.92 14.22
N ASN A 254 29.34 10.03 13.59
CA ASN A 254 29.51 11.39 14.10
C ASN A 254 28.22 12.22 14.06
N ALA A 255 27.05 11.60 13.92
CA ALA A 255 25.76 12.28 13.90
C ALA A 255 24.68 11.40 14.50
N PRO A 256 23.81 11.94 15.36
CA PRO A 256 22.63 11.22 15.84
C PRO A 256 21.71 10.86 14.68
N GLY A 257 20.88 9.86 14.88
CA GLY A 257 19.76 9.60 13.99
C GLY A 257 18.73 10.71 14.09
N SER A 258 17.88 10.82 13.10
CA SER A 258 16.79 11.80 13.07
C SER A 258 15.47 11.15 12.70
N VAL A 259 14.39 11.73 13.23
CA VAL A 259 13.01 11.34 12.90
C VAL A 259 12.26 12.56 12.43
N THR A 260 11.58 12.43 11.30
CA THR A 260 10.60 13.38 10.81
C THR A 260 9.25 12.66 10.71
N GLU A 261 8.24 13.15 11.43
CA GLU A 261 6.89 12.61 11.42
C GLU A 261 5.91 13.67 10.88
N ALA A 262 4.92 13.25 10.13
CA ALA A 262 3.87 14.12 9.63
C ALA A 262 2.52 13.42 9.75
N PHE A 263 1.53 14.18 10.23
CA PHE A 263 0.15 13.75 10.40
C PHE A 263 -0.80 14.74 9.75
N GLY A 264 -1.90 14.25 9.23
CA GLY A 264 -2.97 15.08 8.68
C GLY A 264 -4.08 14.24 8.07
N ASP A 265 -5.05 14.93 7.46
CA ASP A 265 -6.11 14.23 6.73
C ASP A 265 -5.58 13.65 5.41
N THR A 266 -4.70 14.40 4.75
CA THR A 266 -4.08 13.97 3.49
C THR A 266 -2.59 14.29 3.52
N LEU A 267 -1.77 13.35 3.07
CA LEU A 267 -0.34 13.48 2.93
C LEU A 267 0.05 13.16 1.48
N TYR A 268 0.76 14.07 0.82
CA TYR A 268 1.28 13.88 -0.53
C TYR A 268 2.80 14.09 -0.54
N ALA A 269 3.54 13.06 -0.90
CA ALA A 269 4.99 13.08 -1.00
C ALA A 269 5.43 12.94 -2.47
N GLN A 270 6.45 13.71 -2.86
CA GLN A 270 7.15 13.62 -4.15
C GLN A 270 8.57 13.14 -3.91
N PHE A 271 9.03 12.26 -4.79
CA PHE A 271 10.34 11.63 -4.71
C PHE A 271 11.12 11.85 -6.01
N SER A 272 12.43 11.93 -5.87
CA SER A 272 13.38 11.89 -6.97
C SER A 272 14.59 11.07 -6.53
N ASN A 273 15.03 10.11 -7.36
CA ASN A 273 16.12 9.18 -7.05
C ASN A 273 15.97 8.51 -5.67
N ASP A 274 14.76 8.01 -5.36
CA ASP A 274 14.38 7.38 -4.09
C ASP A 274 14.53 8.26 -2.84
N LYS A 275 14.68 9.58 -3.02
CA LYS A 275 14.72 10.56 -1.93
C LYS A 275 13.50 11.47 -2.00
N ILE A 276 12.95 11.78 -0.84
CA ILE A 276 11.87 12.76 -0.75
C ILE A 276 12.40 14.15 -1.15
N GLU A 277 11.64 14.86 -1.98
CA GLU A 277 11.88 16.26 -2.37
C GLU A 277 10.86 17.20 -1.75
N ARG A 278 9.61 16.76 -1.65
CA ARG A 278 8.53 17.55 -1.07
C ARG A 278 7.53 16.67 -0.34
N LEU A 279 7.08 17.14 0.81
CA LEU A 279 5.96 16.56 1.55
C LEU A 279 4.94 17.66 1.81
N TYR A 280 3.72 17.41 1.37
CA TYR A 280 2.57 18.27 1.55
C TYR A 280 1.56 17.58 2.44
N VAL A 281 1.14 18.24 3.53
CA VAL A 281 0.13 17.73 4.46
C VAL A 281 -1.01 18.75 4.52
N ASN A 282 -2.23 18.27 4.41
CA ASN A 282 -3.41 19.13 4.32
C ASN A 282 -4.45 18.69 5.35
N LEU A 283 -5.07 19.66 6.00
CA LEU A 283 -6.05 19.58 7.08
C LEU A 283 -5.51 18.91 8.35
N ASN A 284 -5.58 19.66 9.47
CA ASN A 284 -5.06 19.23 10.77
C ASN A 284 -3.59 18.81 10.68
N ALA A 285 -2.82 19.58 9.91
CA ALA A 285 -1.47 19.22 9.56
C ALA A 285 -0.52 19.42 10.74
N ARG A 286 0.16 18.36 11.17
CA ARG A 286 1.12 18.38 12.26
C ARG A 286 2.39 17.68 11.84
N GLY A 287 3.53 18.30 12.11
CA GLY A 287 4.85 17.75 11.86
C GLY A 287 5.71 17.78 13.11
N PHE A 288 6.50 16.72 13.32
CA PHE A 288 7.54 16.65 14.33
C PHE A 288 8.86 16.36 13.66
N PHE A 289 9.92 16.97 14.17
CA PHE A 289 11.28 16.55 13.83
C PHE A 289 12.17 16.61 15.08
N TYR A 290 12.99 15.59 15.28
CA TYR A 290 13.84 15.46 16.46
C TYR A 290 14.99 14.50 16.19
N GLU A 291 16.01 14.60 17.01
CA GLU A 291 17.12 13.65 16.99
C GLU A 291 16.83 12.48 17.96
N THR A 292 17.28 11.28 17.59
CA THR A 292 16.89 10.04 18.28
C THR A 292 17.33 9.96 19.75
N ASP A 293 18.39 10.70 20.12
CA ASP A 293 18.90 10.84 21.48
C ASP A 293 18.24 11.98 22.29
N LEU A 294 17.39 12.78 21.63
CA LEU A 294 16.65 13.93 22.23
C LEU A 294 15.14 13.79 22.03
N LYS A 295 14.58 12.60 22.24
CA LYS A 295 13.16 12.29 21.98
C LYS A 295 12.16 13.16 22.77
N ASP A 296 12.58 13.70 23.91
CA ASP A 296 11.74 14.56 24.76
C ASP A 296 11.66 15.99 24.22
N TYR A 297 12.55 16.38 23.29
CA TYR A 297 12.66 17.71 22.72
C TYR A 297 12.26 17.71 21.24
N ARG A 298 10.98 17.39 21.00
CA ARG A 298 10.43 17.32 19.63
C ARG A 298 10.08 18.71 19.14
N ASN A 299 10.72 19.12 18.07
CA ASN A 299 10.32 20.33 17.34
C ASN A 299 8.96 20.07 16.70
N LEU A 300 8.03 21.01 16.84
CA LEU A 300 6.64 20.91 16.40
C LEU A 300 6.34 21.98 15.34
N MET A 301 5.61 21.59 14.34
CA MET A 301 4.91 22.44 13.38
C MET A 301 3.45 22.01 13.36
N ASP A 302 2.51 22.92 13.57
CA ASP A 302 1.07 22.65 13.64
C ASP A 302 0.31 23.74 12.88
N GLY A 303 -0.68 23.36 12.07
CA GLY A 303 -1.48 24.28 11.28
C GLY A 303 -2.50 23.54 10.42
N ASP A 304 -3.25 24.29 9.60
CA ASP A 304 -4.17 23.68 8.64
C ASP A 304 -3.42 22.95 7.52
N ARG A 305 -2.17 23.41 7.25
CA ARG A 305 -1.36 22.92 6.15
C ARG A 305 0.14 23.00 6.45
N LEU A 306 0.88 21.97 6.04
CA LEU A 306 2.34 21.91 6.02
C LEU A 306 2.87 21.68 4.60
N ASP A 307 3.84 22.48 4.18
CA ASP A 307 4.68 22.25 2.99
C ASP A 307 6.12 22.09 3.45
N LEU A 308 6.66 20.90 3.34
CA LEU A 308 8.04 20.56 3.70
C LEU A 308 8.85 20.31 2.42
N TYR A 309 9.97 21.00 2.30
CA TYR A 309 10.89 20.88 1.16
C TYR A 309 12.21 20.28 1.63
N PHE A 310 12.70 19.34 0.85
CA PHE A 310 13.90 18.57 1.18
C PHE A 310 14.95 18.74 0.07
N ASN A 311 16.20 18.83 0.49
CA ASN A 311 17.36 18.79 -0.40
C ASN A 311 18.17 17.55 -0.07
N GLN A 312 18.33 16.64 -1.04
CA GLN A 312 19.00 15.36 -0.85
C GLN A 312 18.45 14.52 0.31
N GLY A 313 17.13 14.63 0.57
CA GLY A 313 16.45 13.94 1.66
C GLY A 313 16.54 14.61 3.03
N LYS A 314 17.21 15.77 3.15
CA LYS A 314 17.28 16.58 4.37
C LYS A 314 16.36 17.78 4.26
N MET A 315 15.66 18.10 5.35
CA MET A 315 14.76 19.26 5.39
C MET A 315 15.52 20.56 5.15
N ASP A 316 15.08 21.35 4.16
CA ASP A 316 15.65 22.62 3.76
C ASP A 316 14.73 23.79 4.15
N LYS A 317 13.42 23.60 3.92
CA LYS A 317 12.41 24.62 4.19
C LYS A 317 11.11 23.98 4.66
N ALA A 318 10.43 24.61 5.60
CA ALA A 318 9.05 24.33 5.96
C ALA A 318 8.20 25.58 5.87
N VAL A 319 6.94 25.42 5.44
CA VAL A 319 5.91 26.45 5.47
C VAL A 319 4.70 25.87 6.20
N VAL A 320 4.32 26.48 7.29
CA VAL A 320 3.13 26.15 8.07
C VAL A 320 2.09 27.25 7.81
N SER A 321 0.89 26.90 7.44
CA SER A 321 -0.17 27.86 7.08
C SER A 321 -1.49 27.52 7.76
N GLY A 322 -2.26 28.56 8.09
CA GLY A 322 -3.57 28.46 8.74
C GLY A 322 -3.43 28.15 10.24
N LYS A 323 -3.59 29.18 11.07
CA LYS A 323 -3.41 29.10 12.55
C LYS A 323 -2.07 28.48 12.93
N ALA A 324 -1.03 28.88 12.20
CA ALA A 324 0.27 28.27 12.25
C ALA A 324 0.91 28.42 13.64
N GLN A 325 1.44 27.32 14.16
CA GLN A 325 2.20 27.25 15.40
C GLN A 325 3.50 26.47 15.17
N SER A 326 4.57 26.87 15.86
CA SER A 326 5.82 26.11 15.88
C SER A 326 6.49 26.18 17.24
N THR A 327 7.13 25.08 17.62
CA THR A 327 8.02 25.01 18.78
C THR A 327 9.36 24.46 18.28
N TYR A 328 10.45 25.17 18.61
CA TYR A 328 11.79 24.78 18.23
C TYR A 328 12.73 24.80 19.45
N PHE A 329 13.45 23.71 19.70
CA PHE A 329 14.39 23.57 20.80
C PHE A 329 15.83 23.87 20.33
N TYR A 330 16.56 24.65 21.12
CA TYR A 330 17.95 25.00 20.86
C TYR A 330 18.87 24.02 21.59
N VAL A 331 19.57 23.20 20.80
CA VAL A 331 20.51 22.21 21.30
C VAL A 331 21.93 22.76 21.21
N LYS A 332 22.67 22.73 22.33
CA LYS A 332 24.09 23.14 22.39
C LYS A 332 24.99 22.03 21.83
N LYS A 333 26.28 22.34 21.65
CA LYS A 333 27.28 21.38 21.18
C LYS A 333 27.48 20.19 22.12
N ASP A 334 27.29 20.40 23.43
CA ASP A 334 27.36 19.37 24.48
C ASP A 334 26.06 18.54 24.60
N ARG A 335 25.11 18.71 23.65
CA ARG A 335 23.81 18.03 23.61
C ARG A 335 22.83 18.48 24.67
N SER A 336 23.13 19.47 25.50
CA SER A 336 22.16 20.09 26.42
C SER A 336 21.18 20.99 25.67
N VAL A 337 19.95 21.11 26.16
CA VAL A 337 18.91 21.99 25.59
C VAL A 337 18.91 23.30 26.37
N SER A 338 19.28 24.39 25.74
CA SER A 338 19.38 25.70 26.39
C SER A 338 18.05 26.44 26.48
N GLY A 339 17.15 26.22 25.53
CA GLY A 339 15.88 26.91 25.48
C GLY A 339 15.00 26.46 24.34
N LYS A 340 13.81 27.05 24.24
CA LYS A 340 12.88 26.85 23.13
C LYS A 340 12.33 28.16 22.60
N ASN A 341 12.01 28.18 21.32
CA ASN A 341 11.25 29.22 20.67
C ASN A 341 9.84 28.72 20.40
N GLU A 342 8.82 29.47 20.80
CA GLU A 342 7.43 29.23 20.45
C GLU A 342 6.96 30.39 19.57
N ALA A 343 6.35 30.04 18.43
CA ALA A 343 5.87 31.03 17.46
C ALA A 343 4.47 30.69 16.99
N THR A 344 3.65 31.74 16.79
CA THR A 344 2.30 31.67 16.23
C THR A 344 2.12 32.71 15.15
N GLY A 345 1.22 32.45 14.19
CA GLY A 345 0.91 33.37 13.11
C GLY A 345 -0.06 32.75 12.11
N ASP A 346 -0.42 33.51 11.07
CA ASP A 346 -1.21 32.97 9.96
C ASP A 346 -0.36 32.02 9.11
N THR A 347 0.91 32.38 8.94
CA THR A 347 1.89 31.56 8.22
C THR A 347 3.27 31.69 8.87
N ILE A 348 3.95 30.58 9.00
CA ILE A 348 5.33 30.50 9.51
C ILE A 348 6.21 29.88 8.43
N HIS A 349 7.26 30.60 8.03
CA HIS A 349 8.31 30.10 7.15
C HIS A 349 9.54 29.76 7.99
N ILE A 350 10.03 28.54 7.88
CA ILE A 350 11.21 28.04 8.58
C ILE A 350 12.24 27.64 7.52
N LEU A 351 13.44 28.17 7.60
CA LEU A 351 14.58 27.73 6.80
C LEU A 351 15.55 26.95 7.70
N PHE A 352 16.06 25.85 7.20
CA PHE A 352 16.98 24.96 7.90
C PHE A 352 18.40 25.08 7.33
N ASP A 353 19.39 24.88 8.18
CA ASP A 353 20.75 24.62 7.77
C ASP A 353 20.92 23.11 7.63
N ALA A 354 20.90 22.62 6.40
CA ALA A 354 20.96 21.17 6.11
C ALA A 354 22.27 20.50 6.58
N GLN A 355 23.35 21.28 6.81
CA GLN A 355 24.61 20.75 7.34
C GLN A 355 24.55 20.57 8.86
N LYS A 356 23.89 21.49 9.55
CA LYS A 356 23.81 21.53 11.02
C LYS A 356 22.54 20.92 11.59
N ASN A 357 21.59 20.52 10.73
CA ASN A 357 20.26 20.07 11.12
C ASN A 357 19.56 21.02 12.12
N ALA A 358 19.71 22.33 11.91
CA ALA A 358 19.27 23.38 12.80
C ALA A 358 18.44 24.43 12.06
N VAL A 359 17.52 25.11 12.75
CA VAL A 359 16.80 26.25 12.20
C VAL A 359 17.76 27.40 11.94
N LYS A 360 17.81 27.87 10.68
CA LYS A 360 18.61 29.02 10.24
C LYS A 360 17.84 30.34 10.43
N SER A 361 16.56 30.35 10.06
CA SER A 361 15.71 31.52 10.23
C SER A 361 14.25 31.12 10.32
N LEU A 362 13.47 31.96 11.01
CA LEU A 362 12.03 31.84 11.16
C LEU A 362 11.41 33.18 10.82
N LYS A 363 10.43 33.21 9.91
CA LYS A 363 9.68 34.36 9.50
C LYS A 363 8.20 34.16 9.78
N LEU A 364 7.61 35.05 10.58
CA LEU A 364 6.19 35.06 10.89
C LEU A 364 5.46 36.00 9.94
N LEU A 365 4.33 35.56 9.43
CA LEU A 365 3.42 36.34 8.60
C LEU A 365 2.03 36.29 9.23
N GLY A 366 1.37 37.47 9.32
CA GLY A 366 0.03 37.59 9.91
C GLY A 366 -0.21 39.01 10.41
N ALA A 367 -1.45 39.32 10.79
CA ALA A 367 -1.78 40.56 11.46
C ALA A 367 -1.02 40.71 12.78
N ALA A 368 -0.59 41.92 13.14
CA ALA A 368 0.27 42.17 14.30
C ALA A 368 -0.27 41.59 15.63
N ALA A 369 -1.60 41.49 15.78
CA ALA A 369 -2.23 40.90 16.96
C ALA A 369 -2.20 39.37 16.97
N MET A 370 -1.90 38.71 15.84
CA MET A 370 -1.96 37.26 15.66
C MET A 370 -0.58 36.62 15.46
N ALA A 371 0.45 37.39 15.15
CA ALA A 371 1.82 36.92 14.98
C ALA A 371 2.64 37.22 16.24
N SER A 372 3.09 36.18 16.94
CA SER A 372 3.92 36.33 18.14
C SER A 372 5.02 35.29 18.17
N GLY A 373 6.16 35.62 18.74
CA GLY A 373 7.24 34.72 18.99
C GLY A 373 7.87 35.01 20.36
N ARG A 374 8.17 33.97 21.13
CA ARG A 374 8.85 34.08 22.42
C ARG A 374 9.95 33.05 22.56
N TYR A 375 11.05 33.47 23.11
CA TYR A 375 12.11 32.59 23.57
C TYR A 375 11.96 32.27 25.05
N ILE A 376 12.07 31.03 25.44
CA ILE A 376 12.01 30.54 26.81
C ILE A 376 13.37 29.91 27.10
N ASP A 377 14.09 30.56 28.03
CA ASP A 377 15.35 30.03 28.60
C ASP A 377 15.01 28.89 29.56
N MET A 378 15.32 27.66 29.17
CA MET A 378 15.01 26.48 29.97
C MET A 378 15.96 26.30 31.15
N GLU A 379 17.21 26.70 31.01
CA GLU A 379 18.20 26.65 32.12
C GLU A 379 17.81 27.58 33.27
N LYS A 380 17.42 28.83 32.90
CA LYS A 380 16.92 29.79 33.86
C LYS A 380 15.61 29.32 34.53
N THR A 381 14.71 28.74 33.75
CA THR A 381 13.42 28.22 34.24
C THR A 381 13.61 27.07 35.22
N GLU A 382 14.51 26.13 34.95
CA GLU A 382 14.81 25.03 35.88
C GLU A 382 15.52 25.51 37.15
N ARG A 383 16.44 26.45 37.02
CA ARG A 383 17.08 27.06 38.16
C ARG A 383 16.06 27.72 39.11
N LEU A 384 15.15 28.53 38.56
CA LEU A 384 14.09 29.14 39.31
C LEU A 384 13.13 28.15 39.97
N LYS A 385 12.83 27.04 39.31
CA LYS A 385 12.03 25.94 39.90
C LYS A 385 12.75 25.32 41.11
N ARG A 386 14.04 24.98 40.95
CA ARG A 386 14.86 24.41 42.06
C ARG A 386 14.98 25.37 43.22
N GLU A 387 15.18 26.66 42.97
CA GLU A 387 15.20 27.72 44.01
C GLU A 387 13.85 27.82 44.71
N ALA A 388 12.72 27.75 43.98
CA ALA A 388 11.38 27.78 44.54
C ALA A 388 11.04 26.53 45.37
N GLU A 389 11.48 25.36 44.92
CA GLU A 389 11.32 24.09 45.66
C GLU A 389 12.16 24.08 46.95
N ALA A 390 13.41 24.52 46.86
CA ALA A 390 14.28 24.67 48.02
C ALA A 390 13.70 25.68 49.03
N ALA A 391 13.16 26.79 48.58
CA ALA A 391 12.49 27.76 49.45
C ALA A 391 11.22 27.21 50.12
N LYS A 392 10.45 26.38 49.42
CA LYS A 392 9.29 25.67 49.99
C LYS A 392 9.71 24.62 51.04
N ALA A 393 10.76 23.85 50.73
CA ALA A 393 11.31 22.89 51.71
C ALA A 393 11.82 23.59 52.98
N ALA A 394 12.60 24.68 52.84
CA ALA A 394 13.08 25.47 53.96
C ALA A 394 11.94 26.09 54.83
N LYS A 395 10.82 26.47 54.20
CA LYS A 395 9.63 26.94 54.94
C LYS A 395 8.91 25.82 55.68
N LYS A 396 8.94 24.59 55.15
CA LYS A 396 8.33 23.41 55.79
C LYS A 396 9.12 22.98 57.00
N ASP A 397 10.45 23.08 56.94
CA ASP A 397 11.34 22.78 58.08
C ASP A 397 11.34 23.85 59.16
N ALA A 398 10.98 25.12 58.81
CA ALA A 398 10.92 26.25 59.74
C ALA A 398 9.60 26.35 60.54
N ASP A 399 8.57 25.56 60.25
CA ASP A 399 7.28 25.54 60.99
C ASP A 399 6.85 24.11 61.35
N PRO A 400 7.59 23.42 62.31
CA PRO A 400 7.29 22.06 62.70
C PRO A 400 6.05 21.93 63.61
N LYS A 401 5.36 23.07 63.98
CA LYS A 401 4.26 23.04 64.94
C LYS A 401 2.86 22.86 64.40
N LYS A 402 2.67 22.82 63.07
CA LYS A 402 1.33 22.65 62.52
C LYS A 402 0.95 21.20 62.16
N GLU A 403 1.88 20.27 62.11
CA GLU A 403 1.57 18.85 61.81
C GLU A 403 1.19 18.02 63.07
N SER A 404 1.42 18.53 64.30
CA SER A 404 1.06 17.82 65.54
C SER A 404 -0.41 17.99 65.94
N ASP A 405 -1.16 18.98 65.41
CA ASP A 405 -2.56 19.23 65.83
C ASP A 405 -3.61 18.61 64.87
N GLU A 406 -3.26 18.29 63.65
CA GLU A 406 -4.19 17.59 62.76
C GLU A 406 -4.28 16.06 63.02
N ASN A 407 -3.22 15.44 63.58
CA ASN A 407 -3.23 14.00 63.92
C ASN A 407 -3.93 13.68 65.27
N LYS A 408 -4.29 14.68 66.08
CA LYS A 408 -5.09 14.47 67.31
C LYS A 408 -6.60 14.55 67.13
N LYS A 409 -7.11 15.02 65.96
CA LYS A 409 -8.55 15.05 65.67
C LYS A 409 -9.08 13.84 64.89
N ALA A 410 -8.22 12.97 64.35
CA ALA A 410 -8.61 11.79 63.60
C ALA A 410 -8.76 10.50 64.42
N GLY A 411 -8.55 10.56 65.78
CA GLY A 411 -8.41 9.41 66.66
C GLY A 411 -9.64 9.04 67.52
N ASN A 412 -10.83 9.60 67.29
CA ASN A 412 -11.97 9.26 68.15
C ASN A 412 -13.31 9.18 67.41
N VAL A 413 -13.48 8.22 66.53
CA VAL A 413 -14.81 7.66 66.20
C VAL A 413 -14.65 6.13 66.12
N LYS A 414 -14.80 5.47 67.26
CA LYS A 414 -15.02 4.03 67.37
C LYS A 414 -16.50 3.69 67.28
N ASN A 415 -16.75 2.72 66.45
CA ASN A 415 -17.77 1.66 66.59
C ASN A 415 -19.21 2.04 66.90
N LYS A 416 -20.11 1.82 65.96
CA LYS A 416 -21.34 1.06 66.25
C LYS A 416 -21.73 0.16 65.09
N THR A 417 -21.84 -1.07 65.48
CA THR A 417 -22.26 -2.31 64.87
C THR A 417 -23.61 -2.27 64.10
N LYS A 418 -23.64 -2.98 62.99
CA LYS A 418 -24.60 -3.90 62.32
C LYS A 418 -26.05 -3.98 62.88
N PRO A 419 -27.08 -4.47 62.09
CA PRO A 419 -27.03 -5.62 61.20
C PRO A 419 -27.87 -5.57 59.87
N LYS A 420 -27.62 -6.58 59.07
CA LYS A 420 -28.37 -7.29 58.02
C LYS A 420 -29.86 -7.02 57.84
N LYS A 421 -30.29 -6.97 56.57
CA LYS A 421 -31.30 -7.91 55.93
C LYS A 421 -31.43 -7.59 54.43
N ASP A 422 -31.24 -8.60 53.67
CA ASP A 422 -31.95 -9.25 52.60
C ASP A 422 -33.01 -8.44 51.82
N LEU A 423 -32.75 -8.27 50.50
CA LEU A 423 -33.51 -8.85 49.41
C LEU A 423 -32.76 -8.59 48.09
#